data_7bc18af3de8adfc135623fd812334b8e
#
_entry.id   7bc18af3de8adfc135623fd812334b8e
#
_cell.length_a   1.000
_cell.length_b   1.000
_cell.length_c   1.000
_cell.angle_alpha   90.00
_cell.angle_beta   90.00
_cell.angle_gamma   90.00
#
_symmetry.space_group_name_H-M   'P 1'
#
loop_
_entity.id
_entity.type
_entity.pdbx_description
1 polymer ?
#
loop_
_entity_poly.entity_id
_entity_poly.type
_entity_poly.pdbx_seq_one_letter_code
_entity_poly.pdbx_strand_id
1 'polypeptide(L)'
;MKLYFILFFLSSAVFAQETPAKSFWNQLQQHCGKSYEGTIIQGIGNADFDGKKLIMHVRSCEENEIKIPFFVGENKSRTWILRINDNKIELKHDHRKPDGSEDKITQYGGTASNTGLANIQVFPADDETAELLPAAATNVWWISLDDEIFSYNLKRIGAKTNFSVEFDLSNPIKTPDAPWGWEE
;
A
#
# COMPACT_ATOMS: atom_id res chain seq x y z
N MET A 1 -51.46 -48.45 3.35
CA MET A 1 -50.32 -47.92 2.56
C MET A 1 -49.93 -46.57 3.17
N LYS A 2 -48.79 -46.54 3.92
CA LYS A 2 -48.33 -45.32 4.59
C LYS A 2 -47.34 -44.63 3.65
N LEU A 3 -47.72 -43.43 3.21
CA LEU A 3 -46.89 -42.57 2.33
C LEU A 3 -45.90 -41.78 3.21
N TYR A 4 -44.62 -42.03 3.10
CA TYR A 4 -43.58 -41.27 3.78
C TYR A 4 -43.14 -40.11 2.85
N PHE A 5 -43.38 -38.86 3.25
CA PHE A 5 -42.86 -37.65 2.57
C PHE A 5 -41.41 -37.44 3.08
N ILE A 6 -40.44 -37.62 2.21
CA ILE A 6 -39.05 -37.25 2.48
C ILE A 6 -38.88 -35.77 2.08
N LEU A 7 -38.74 -34.90 3.08
CA LEU A 7 -38.38 -33.49 2.86
C LEU A 7 -36.89 -33.41 2.59
N PHE A 8 -36.52 -33.07 1.36
CA PHE A 8 -35.15 -32.73 1.01
C PHE A 8 -34.86 -31.27 1.40
N PHE A 9 -34.05 -31.03 2.45
CA PHE A 9 -33.51 -29.73 2.77
C PHE A 9 -32.35 -29.43 1.82
N LEU A 10 -32.56 -28.57 0.81
CA LEU A 10 -31.47 -27.97 0.06
C LEU A 10 -30.84 -26.88 0.94
N SER A 11 -29.67 -27.18 1.54
CA SER A 11 -28.83 -26.17 2.17
C SER A 11 -28.14 -25.34 1.08
N SER A 12 -28.61 -24.14 0.82
CA SER A 12 -27.94 -23.15 -0.01
C SER A 12 -26.70 -22.65 0.76
N ALA A 13 -25.50 -23.05 0.34
CA ALA A 13 -24.27 -22.42 0.83
C ALA A 13 -24.22 -21.00 0.27
N VAL A 14 -24.43 -20.02 1.14
CA VAL A 14 -24.20 -18.60 0.81
C VAL A 14 -22.70 -18.36 0.86
N PHE A 15 -22.04 -18.33 -0.30
CA PHE A 15 -20.67 -17.84 -0.39
C PHE A 15 -20.72 -16.32 -0.21
N ALA A 16 -20.17 -15.82 0.89
CA ALA A 16 -19.95 -14.38 1.04
C ALA A 16 -18.97 -13.93 -0.07
N GLN A 17 -19.41 -13.00 -0.91
CA GLN A 17 -18.55 -12.44 -1.94
C GLN A 17 -17.43 -11.65 -1.27
N GLU A 18 -16.18 -11.91 -1.66
CA GLU A 18 -15.02 -11.19 -1.16
C GLU A 18 -15.13 -9.69 -1.48
N THR A 19 -14.82 -8.83 -0.50
CA THR A 19 -14.87 -7.38 -0.71
C THR A 19 -13.72 -6.91 -1.60
N PRO A 20 -13.87 -5.81 -2.36
CA PRO A 20 -12.80 -5.26 -3.17
C PRO A 20 -11.51 -4.99 -2.38
N ALA A 21 -11.60 -4.46 -1.15
CA ALA A 21 -10.43 -4.25 -0.28
C ALA A 21 -9.73 -5.56 0.07
N LYS A 22 -10.48 -6.63 0.36
CA LYS A 22 -9.89 -7.94 0.66
C LYS A 22 -9.26 -8.56 -0.58
N SER A 23 -9.88 -8.41 -1.74
CA SER A 23 -9.33 -8.86 -3.02
C SER A 23 -8.01 -8.15 -3.34
N PHE A 24 -7.94 -6.82 -3.19
CA PHE A 24 -6.71 -6.04 -3.30
C PHE A 24 -5.63 -6.54 -2.32
N TRP A 25 -6.01 -6.74 -1.06
CA TRP A 25 -5.13 -7.23 -0.01
C TRP A 25 -4.51 -8.57 -0.36
N ASN A 26 -5.33 -9.52 -0.79
CA ASN A 26 -4.89 -10.87 -1.15
C ASN A 26 -3.97 -10.86 -2.38
N GLN A 27 -4.20 -9.98 -3.36
CA GLN A 27 -3.29 -9.81 -4.50
C GLN A 27 -1.93 -9.27 -4.02
N LEU A 28 -1.92 -8.23 -3.18
CA LEU A 28 -0.68 -7.65 -2.65
C LEU A 28 0.13 -8.67 -1.82
N GLN A 29 -0.54 -9.52 -1.05
CA GLN A 29 0.10 -10.59 -0.28
C GLN A 29 0.86 -11.61 -1.14
N GLN A 30 0.52 -11.80 -2.41
CA GLN A 30 1.23 -12.72 -3.31
C GLN A 30 2.65 -12.23 -3.64
N HIS A 31 2.95 -10.98 -3.35
CA HIS A 31 4.25 -10.35 -3.54
C HIS A 31 5.12 -10.32 -2.27
N CYS A 32 4.67 -10.94 -1.18
CA CYS A 32 5.40 -10.99 0.08
C CYS A 32 6.81 -11.57 -0.10
N GLY A 33 7.80 -10.91 0.49
CA GLY A 33 9.22 -11.25 0.40
C GLY A 33 9.89 -10.84 -0.91
N LYS A 34 9.15 -10.30 -1.88
CA LYS A 34 9.70 -9.90 -3.17
C LYS A 34 10.02 -8.41 -3.20
N SER A 35 11.03 -8.05 -4.00
CA SER A 35 11.47 -6.68 -4.24
C SER A 35 11.45 -6.36 -5.72
N TYR A 36 11.17 -5.10 -6.06
CA TYR A 36 11.00 -4.65 -7.43
C TYR A 36 11.65 -3.29 -7.63
N GLU A 37 12.24 -3.08 -8.81
CA GLU A 37 12.78 -1.79 -9.22
C GLU A 37 11.67 -0.89 -9.75
N GLY A 38 11.72 0.41 -9.38
CA GLY A 38 10.71 1.39 -9.73
C GLY A 38 11.17 2.43 -10.72
N THR A 39 10.20 2.95 -11.49
CA THR A 39 10.40 4.05 -12.45
C THR A 39 9.41 5.17 -12.15
N ILE A 40 9.91 6.42 -12.03
CA ILE A 40 9.04 7.60 -11.88
C ILE A 40 8.36 7.88 -13.22
N ILE A 41 7.04 7.95 -13.21
CA ILE A 41 6.23 8.26 -14.40
C ILE A 41 5.59 9.66 -14.32
N GLN A 42 5.46 10.23 -13.11
CA GLN A 42 5.04 11.61 -12.89
C GLN A 42 5.85 12.26 -11.77
N GLY A 43 6.09 13.56 -11.85
CA GLY A 43 6.90 14.28 -10.87
C GLY A 43 8.39 14.19 -11.15
N ILE A 44 8.78 13.93 -12.41
CA ILE A 44 10.17 13.96 -12.87
C ILE A 44 10.78 15.34 -12.59
N GLY A 45 12.08 15.37 -12.21
CA GLY A 45 12.78 16.58 -11.79
C GLY A 45 12.67 16.89 -10.30
N ASN A 46 12.08 15.99 -9.51
CA ASN A 46 12.15 16.06 -8.05
C ASN A 46 13.54 15.61 -7.59
N ALA A 47 14.35 16.52 -7.05
CA ALA A 47 15.73 16.28 -6.62
C ALA A 47 15.87 15.15 -5.57
N ASP A 48 14.78 14.83 -4.84
CA ASP A 48 14.80 13.75 -3.85
C ASP A 48 14.87 12.37 -4.51
N PHE A 49 14.37 12.22 -5.75
CA PHE A 49 14.23 10.95 -6.44
C PHE A 49 15.04 10.88 -7.74
N ASP A 50 15.31 12.03 -8.37
CA ASP A 50 15.85 12.10 -9.72
C ASP A 50 17.25 11.45 -9.82
N GLY A 51 17.44 10.57 -10.80
CA GLY A 51 18.67 9.82 -11.02
C GLY A 51 19.00 8.76 -9.96
N LYS A 52 18.09 8.50 -9.01
CA LYS A 52 18.31 7.49 -7.97
C LYS A 52 17.58 6.20 -8.33
N LYS A 53 18.21 5.07 -7.98
CA LYS A 53 17.56 3.77 -8.05
C LYS A 53 16.42 3.71 -7.03
N LEU A 54 15.22 3.34 -7.47
CA LEU A 54 14.05 3.19 -6.64
C LEU A 54 13.74 1.70 -6.48
N ILE A 55 13.51 1.26 -5.25
CA ILE A 55 13.15 -0.15 -4.97
C ILE A 55 12.02 -0.16 -3.97
N MET A 56 10.98 -0.96 -4.20
CA MET A 56 10.05 -1.39 -3.16
C MET A 56 10.33 -2.82 -2.75
N HIS A 57 10.10 -3.14 -1.48
CA HIS A 57 10.15 -4.49 -0.95
C HIS A 57 8.88 -4.79 -0.17
N VAL A 58 8.06 -5.73 -0.61
CA VAL A 58 6.89 -6.21 0.16
C VAL A 58 7.43 -7.09 1.29
N ARG A 59 7.95 -6.45 2.37
CA ARG A 59 8.84 -7.08 3.36
C ARG A 59 8.11 -7.98 4.35
N SER A 60 7.00 -7.50 4.93
CA SER A 60 6.22 -8.29 5.88
C SER A 60 4.74 -8.25 5.53
N CYS A 61 4.08 -9.39 5.69
CA CYS A 61 2.68 -9.56 5.38
C CYS A 61 2.04 -10.37 6.51
N GLU A 62 1.56 -9.65 7.50
CA GLU A 62 0.75 -10.21 8.56
C GLU A 62 -0.72 -10.26 8.12
N GLU A 63 -1.59 -10.85 8.93
CA GLU A 63 -3.00 -10.99 8.61
C GLU A 63 -3.66 -9.64 8.26
N ASN A 64 -3.33 -8.59 9.02
CA ASN A 64 -3.96 -7.28 8.93
C ASN A 64 -2.96 -6.14 8.70
N GLU A 65 -1.67 -6.42 8.48
CA GLU A 65 -0.65 -5.41 8.24
C GLU A 65 0.35 -5.87 7.17
N ILE A 66 0.60 -5.02 6.18
CA ILE A 66 1.66 -5.19 5.17
C ILE A 66 2.60 -3.98 5.25
N LYS A 67 3.89 -4.24 5.31
CA LYS A 67 4.93 -3.22 5.32
C LYS A 67 5.76 -3.29 4.06
N ILE A 68 5.88 -2.15 3.38
CA ILE A 68 6.57 -2.02 2.10
C ILE A 68 7.64 -0.94 2.21
N PRO A 69 8.88 -1.25 2.60
CA PRO A 69 10.00 -0.33 2.46
C PRO A 69 10.14 0.20 1.04
N PHE A 70 10.36 1.51 0.94
CA PHE A 70 10.62 2.22 -0.31
C PHE A 70 12.00 2.87 -0.25
N PHE A 71 12.95 2.30 -0.96
CA PHE A 71 14.34 2.75 -1.02
C PHE A 71 14.54 3.76 -2.15
N VAL A 72 15.31 4.80 -1.87
CA VAL A 72 15.64 5.86 -2.83
C VAL A 72 17.16 6.03 -2.83
N GLY A 73 17.87 5.30 -3.70
CA GLY A 73 19.32 5.14 -3.62
C GLY A 73 19.71 4.57 -2.27
N GLU A 74 20.61 5.24 -1.56
CA GLU A 74 21.08 4.85 -0.21
C GLU A 74 20.13 5.26 0.92
N ASN A 75 19.06 6.01 0.60
CA ASN A 75 18.09 6.43 1.60
C ASN A 75 17.09 5.30 1.88
N LYS A 76 17.18 4.73 3.07
CA LYS A 76 16.34 3.61 3.57
C LYS A 76 15.28 4.06 4.57
N SER A 77 14.90 5.36 4.57
CA SER A 77 14.05 5.95 5.60
C SER A 77 12.57 5.62 5.48
N ARG A 78 12.07 5.24 4.31
CA ARG A 78 10.63 5.22 4.02
C ARG A 78 10.07 3.82 4.05
N THR A 79 8.90 3.65 4.70
CA THR A 79 8.10 2.42 4.65
C THR A 79 6.64 2.79 4.51
N TRP A 80 5.97 2.26 3.50
CA TRP A 80 4.52 2.28 3.43
C TRP A 80 3.98 1.18 4.34
N ILE A 81 3.11 1.54 5.27
CA ILE A 81 2.41 0.61 6.15
C ILE A 81 0.95 0.61 5.72
N LEU A 82 0.49 -0.55 5.25
CA LEU A 82 -0.92 -0.76 4.96
C LEU A 82 -1.54 -1.61 6.08
N ARG A 83 -2.74 -1.23 6.51
CA ARG A 83 -3.54 -2.00 7.46
C ARG A 83 -4.94 -2.18 6.92
N ILE A 84 -5.46 -3.41 7.02
CA ILE A 84 -6.85 -3.69 6.65
C ILE A 84 -7.69 -3.86 7.91
N ASN A 85 -8.76 -3.08 8.02
CA ASN A 85 -9.74 -3.16 9.09
C ASN A 85 -11.14 -2.86 8.55
N ASP A 86 -12.15 -3.63 8.95
CA ASP A 86 -13.56 -3.44 8.55
C ASP A 86 -13.75 -3.23 7.03
N ASN A 87 -13.03 -4.00 6.20
CA ASN A 87 -13.06 -3.90 4.75
C ASN A 87 -12.60 -2.53 4.18
N LYS A 88 -11.78 -1.81 4.92
CA LYS A 88 -11.08 -0.62 4.46
C LYS A 88 -9.59 -0.78 4.70
N ILE A 89 -8.80 -0.15 3.83
CA ILE A 89 -7.35 -0.13 3.97
C ILE A 89 -6.93 1.27 4.42
N GLU A 90 -6.05 1.31 5.41
CA GLU A 90 -5.31 2.49 5.83
C GLU A 90 -3.92 2.46 5.19
N LEU A 91 -3.41 3.60 4.76
CA LEU A 91 -2.01 3.81 4.38
C LEU A 91 -1.38 4.81 5.34
N LYS A 92 -0.27 4.43 5.97
CA LYS A 92 0.60 5.34 6.72
C LYS A 92 2.02 5.29 6.16
N HIS A 93 2.70 6.43 6.24
CA HIS A 93 4.10 6.58 5.84
C HIS A 93 4.97 6.62 7.08
N ASP A 94 5.71 5.54 7.34
CA ASP A 94 6.73 5.51 8.38
C ASP A 94 8.05 6.06 7.84
N HIS A 95 8.62 7.02 8.54
CA HIS A 95 9.92 7.60 8.23
C HIS A 95 10.86 7.44 9.40
N ARG A 96 12.04 6.88 9.12
CA ARG A 96 13.09 6.62 10.10
C ARG A 96 14.37 7.37 9.75
N LYS A 97 15.12 7.76 10.79
CA LYS A 97 16.50 8.25 10.66
C LYS A 97 17.48 7.09 10.55
N PRO A 98 18.75 7.35 10.15
CA PRO A 98 19.76 6.29 10.03
C PRO A 98 20.01 5.50 11.31
N ASP A 99 19.78 6.07 12.49
CA ASP A 99 19.88 5.42 13.80
C ASP A 99 18.66 4.57 14.16
N GLY A 100 17.66 4.50 13.26
CA GLY A 100 16.41 3.75 13.44
C GLY A 100 15.32 4.49 14.22
N SER A 101 15.62 5.66 14.81
CA SER A 101 14.60 6.46 15.48
C SER A 101 13.60 7.07 14.50
N GLU A 102 12.39 7.35 14.98
CA GLU A 102 11.35 8.00 14.16
C GLU A 102 11.76 9.40 13.72
N ASP A 103 11.42 9.77 12.48
CA ASP A 103 11.51 11.14 12.03
C ASP A 103 10.38 11.97 12.65
N LYS A 104 10.55 13.29 12.69
CA LYS A 104 9.50 14.22 13.16
C LYS A 104 8.25 14.19 12.29
N ILE A 105 8.43 13.95 10.99
CA ILE A 105 7.36 13.81 10.00
C ILE A 105 7.28 12.34 9.61
N THR A 106 6.47 11.60 10.37
CA THR A 106 6.24 10.17 10.21
C THR A 106 4.78 9.84 10.50
N GLN A 107 4.30 8.65 10.15
CA GLN A 107 2.94 8.13 10.38
C GLN A 107 1.81 8.98 9.74
N TYR A 108 2.13 9.83 8.75
CA TYR A 108 1.12 10.55 7.98
C TYR A 108 0.50 9.64 6.89
N GLY A 109 -0.74 9.91 6.51
CA GLY A 109 -1.45 9.11 5.51
C GLY A 109 -2.95 9.30 5.56
N GLY A 110 -3.69 8.21 5.45
CA GLY A 110 -5.14 8.22 5.59
C GLY A 110 -5.79 6.87 5.32
N THR A 111 -7.06 6.77 5.66
CA THR A 111 -7.88 5.56 5.48
C THR A 111 -8.77 5.71 4.24
N ALA A 112 -8.91 4.64 3.47
CA ALA A 112 -9.84 4.59 2.35
C ALA A 112 -11.28 4.89 2.82
N SER A 113 -11.99 5.78 2.11
CA SER A 113 -13.34 6.18 2.49
C SER A 113 -14.39 5.07 2.31
N ASN A 114 -14.09 4.09 1.45
CA ASN A 114 -14.92 2.92 1.15
C ASN A 114 -14.03 1.70 0.85
N THR A 115 -14.62 0.60 0.38
CA THR A 115 -13.89 -0.65 0.08
C THR A 115 -12.99 -0.57 -1.16
N GLY A 116 -12.97 0.54 -1.89
CA GLY A 116 -12.20 0.72 -3.11
C GLY A 116 -12.61 -0.20 -4.26
N LEU A 117 -11.64 -0.48 -5.12
CA LEU A 117 -11.71 -1.50 -6.16
C LEU A 117 -10.71 -2.62 -5.85
N ALA A 118 -10.90 -3.78 -6.47
CA ALA A 118 -10.00 -4.93 -6.30
C ALA A 118 -8.56 -4.64 -6.74
N ASN A 119 -8.37 -3.63 -7.59
CA ASN A 119 -7.08 -3.23 -8.13
C ASN A 119 -6.69 -1.78 -7.82
N ILE A 120 -7.51 -1.01 -7.09
CA ILE A 120 -7.20 0.38 -6.71
C ILE A 120 -7.73 0.67 -5.31
N GLN A 121 -6.87 1.24 -4.47
CA GLN A 121 -7.22 1.76 -3.15
C GLN A 121 -6.80 3.23 -3.05
N VAL A 122 -7.67 4.08 -2.50
CA VAL A 122 -7.50 5.54 -2.46
C VAL A 122 -7.53 6.03 -1.02
N PHE A 123 -6.54 6.82 -0.63
CA PHE A 123 -6.27 7.26 0.74
C PHE A 123 -6.23 8.79 0.80
N PRO A 124 -7.34 9.49 1.06
CA PRO A 124 -7.30 10.92 1.37
C PRO A 124 -6.56 11.16 2.69
N ALA A 125 -5.83 12.27 2.78
CA ALA A 125 -5.19 12.68 4.03
C ALA A 125 -6.22 12.74 5.16
N ASP A 126 -5.88 12.14 6.31
CA ASP A 126 -6.68 12.19 7.52
C ASP A 126 -6.39 13.46 8.36
N ASP A 127 -7.16 13.65 9.44
CA ASP A 127 -7.01 14.80 10.34
C ASP A 127 -5.64 14.82 11.02
N GLU A 128 -5.11 13.64 11.41
CA GLU A 128 -3.77 13.52 12.01
C GLU A 128 -2.69 14.01 11.02
N THR A 129 -2.81 13.66 9.75
CA THR A 129 -1.92 14.15 8.70
C THR A 129 -2.05 15.66 8.50
N ALA A 130 -3.27 16.19 8.53
CA ALA A 130 -3.52 17.63 8.37
C ALA A 130 -2.93 18.44 9.54
N GLU A 131 -3.00 17.91 10.76
CA GLU A 131 -2.41 18.52 11.95
C GLU A 131 -0.88 18.45 11.94
N LEU A 132 -0.32 17.27 11.64
CA LEU A 132 1.13 17.05 11.61
C LEU A 132 1.82 17.81 10.46
N LEU A 133 1.19 17.84 9.30
CA LEU A 133 1.74 18.38 8.05
C LEU A 133 0.66 19.17 7.30
N PRO A 134 0.33 20.41 7.70
CA PRO A 134 -0.76 21.19 7.08
C PRO A 134 -0.65 21.33 5.57
N ALA A 135 0.56 21.35 5.03
CA ALA A 135 0.78 21.36 3.58
C ALA A 135 0.30 20.08 2.88
N ALA A 136 0.11 18.98 3.59
CA ALA A 136 -0.38 17.71 3.08
C ALA A 136 -1.88 17.48 3.33
N ALA A 137 -2.57 18.41 3.98
CA ALA A 137 -4.00 18.28 4.33
C ALA A 137 -4.91 17.97 3.13
N THR A 138 -4.51 18.33 1.92
CA THR A 138 -5.24 18.05 0.68
C THR A 138 -4.58 16.99 -0.19
N ASN A 139 -3.66 16.22 0.37
CA ASN A 139 -3.06 15.10 -0.34
C ASN A 139 -4.08 13.96 -0.50
N VAL A 140 -4.04 13.34 -1.66
CA VAL A 140 -4.70 12.07 -1.93
C VAL A 140 -3.66 11.13 -2.47
N TRP A 141 -3.46 10.02 -1.79
CA TRP A 141 -2.64 8.91 -2.27
C TRP A 141 -3.54 7.84 -2.86
N TRP A 142 -3.00 7.08 -3.79
CA TRP A 142 -3.63 5.83 -4.21
C TRP A 142 -2.58 4.83 -4.66
N ILE A 143 -2.93 3.57 -4.51
CA ILE A 143 -2.15 2.45 -5.00
C ILE A 143 -3.01 1.72 -6.02
N SER A 144 -2.47 1.47 -7.21
CA SER A 144 -3.04 0.53 -8.16
C SER A 144 -2.16 -0.71 -8.25
N LEU A 145 -2.79 -1.85 -8.47
CA LEU A 145 -2.16 -3.16 -8.51
C LEU A 145 -2.89 -4.03 -9.53
N ASP A 146 -2.14 -4.56 -10.49
CA ASP A 146 -2.57 -5.63 -11.38
C ASP A 146 -1.50 -6.73 -11.43
N ASP A 147 -1.61 -7.67 -12.36
CA ASP A 147 -0.69 -8.82 -12.46
C ASP A 147 0.74 -8.42 -12.84
N GLU A 148 0.95 -7.24 -13.43
CA GLU A 148 2.22 -6.80 -13.98
C GLU A 148 2.79 -5.58 -13.26
N ILE A 149 1.94 -4.66 -12.78
CA ILE A 149 2.35 -3.35 -12.27
C ILE A 149 1.75 -3.07 -10.91
N PHE A 150 2.61 -2.64 -9.98
CA PHE A 150 2.21 -1.91 -8.77
C PHE A 150 2.55 -0.44 -8.99
N SER A 151 1.59 0.47 -8.76
CA SER A 151 1.88 1.90 -8.76
C SER A 151 1.53 2.56 -7.43
N TYR A 152 2.42 3.43 -6.96
CA TYR A 152 2.15 4.35 -5.85
C TYR A 152 2.06 5.76 -6.38
N ASN A 153 1.02 6.47 -5.99
CA ASN A 153 0.66 7.74 -6.55
C ASN A 153 0.30 8.77 -5.46
N LEU A 154 0.58 10.03 -5.73
CA LEU A 154 0.22 11.18 -4.90
C LEU A 154 -0.29 12.32 -5.76
N LYS A 155 -1.42 12.91 -5.36
CA LYS A 155 -1.89 14.20 -5.84
C LYS A 155 -2.20 15.11 -4.67
N ARG A 156 -1.69 16.35 -4.69
CA ARG A 156 -2.16 17.42 -3.80
C ARG A 156 -3.25 18.19 -4.51
N ILE A 157 -4.49 18.08 -3.99
CA ILE A 157 -5.64 18.79 -4.57
C ILE A 157 -5.44 20.29 -4.41
N GLY A 158 -5.73 21.05 -5.48
CA GLY A 158 -5.50 22.50 -5.53
C GLY A 158 -4.07 22.93 -5.79
N ALA A 159 -3.12 22.00 -5.95
CA ALA A 159 -1.72 22.29 -6.27
C ALA A 159 -1.26 21.55 -7.54
N LYS A 160 -0.09 21.98 -8.06
CA LYS A 160 0.55 21.30 -9.20
C LYS A 160 1.26 20.01 -8.79
N THR A 161 1.48 19.79 -7.48
CA THR A 161 2.20 18.62 -6.96
C THR A 161 1.49 17.34 -7.33
N ASN A 162 2.19 16.48 -8.04
CA ASN A 162 1.84 15.09 -8.31
C ASN A 162 3.12 14.26 -8.31
N PHE A 163 2.99 13.00 -7.96
CA PHE A 163 4.07 12.03 -8.01
C PHE A 163 3.47 10.66 -8.34
N SER A 164 4.13 9.93 -9.20
CA SER A 164 3.79 8.53 -9.47
C SER A 164 5.06 7.74 -9.75
N VAL A 165 5.14 6.56 -9.14
CA VAL A 165 6.19 5.57 -9.37
C VAL A 165 5.53 4.22 -9.66
N GLU A 166 6.02 3.53 -10.68
CA GLU A 166 5.59 2.18 -11.06
C GLU A 166 6.70 1.17 -10.80
N PHE A 167 6.31 -0.04 -10.43
CA PHE A 167 7.17 -1.18 -10.19
C PHE A 167 6.69 -2.37 -11.03
N ASP A 168 7.61 -2.93 -11.83
CA ASP A 168 7.35 -4.10 -12.66
C ASP A 168 7.35 -5.38 -11.80
N LEU A 169 6.17 -5.93 -11.56
CA LEU A 169 5.96 -7.12 -10.74
C LEU A 169 6.36 -8.43 -11.44
N SER A 170 6.57 -8.39 -12.75
CA SER A 170 7.03 -9.55 -13.53
C SER A 170 8.52 -9.83 -13.33
N ASN A 171 9.29 -8.84 -12.86
CA ASN A 171 10.75 -8.87 -12.74
C ASN A 171 11.22 -8.62 -11.28
N PRO A 172 11.05 -9.59 -10.37
CA PRO A 172 11.55 -9.43 -9.01
C PRO A 172 13.09 -9.37 -8.99
N ILE A 173 13.64 -8.48 -8.18
CA ILE A 173 15.08 -8.26 -8.01
C ILE A 173 15.56 -8.84 -6.68
N LYS A 174 16.91 -8.87 -6.50
CA LYS A 174 17.50 -9.23 -5.21
C LYS A 174 17.01 -8.24 -4.13
N THR A 175 16.53 -8.80 -3.02
CA THR A 175 16.09 -8.03 -1.86
C THR A 175 17.24 -7.18 -1.32
N PRO A 176 17.02 -5.85 -1.11
CA PRO A 176 18.01 -5.00 -0.46
C PRO A 176 18.12 -5.31 1.03
N ASP A 177 19.18 -4.77 1.66
CA ASP A 177 19.32 -4.81 3.12
C ASP A 177 18.12 -4.14 3.81
N ALA A 178 17.94 -4.44 5.10
CA ALA A 178 16.85 -3.90 5.89
C ALA A 178 16.75 -2.35 5.84
N PRO A 179 15.54 -1.78 5.88
CA PRO A 179 15.37 -0.34 6.05
C PRO A 179 15.82 0.10 7.44
N TRP A 180 16.03 1.39 7.62
CA TRP A 180 16.46 1.94 8.90
C TRP A 180 15.43 1.65 10.01
N GLY A 181 15.92 1.20 11.16
CA GLY A 181 15.09 0.86 12.32
C GLY A 181 14.42 -0.53 12.28
N TRP A 182 14.81 -1.37 11.32
CA TRP A 182 14.31 -2.74 11.21
C TRP A 182 15.46 -3.73 11.29
N GLU A 183 15.29 -4.77 12.06
CA GLU A 183 16.25 -5.88 12.12
C GLU A 183 16.15 -6.78 10.89
N GLU A 184 17.24 -7.46 10.53
CA GLU A 184 17.28 -8.43 9.43
C GLU A 184 16.64 -9.77 9.83
#